data_902621a36ae5281c4aa678a2fface7c0
#
_entry.id   902621a36ae5281c4aa678a2fface7c0
#
_cell.length_a   1.000
_cell.length_b   1.000
_cell.length_c   1.000
_cell.angle_alpha   90.00
_cell.angle_beta   90.00
_cell.angle_gamma   90.00
#
_symmetry.space_group_name_H-M   'P 1'
#
loop_
_entity.id
_entity.type
_entity.pdbx_description
1 polymer ?
#
loop_
_entity_poly.entity_id
_entity_poly.type
_entity_poly.pdbx_seq_one_letter_code
_entity_poly.pdbx_strand_id
1 'polypeptide(L)'
;MHVSHPHRKRSALLTAAAAFAVAGPLISAPQASAATPTVAEVSPHAAQTIDNIGASGAWWVNDLKNFDPKVQARVAELLFSKDGLALSSYRYNIGGGGTGVTYAPRAPENFLNDDGSYDWSKDKAGRTFLYAAARYGVQDLIAFVNSAPAQWKTNAKSCGGYLKAENTQDFAHYVADVTDHFAKQGVTFDYISPFNEPTNSFDSCGQEGMLVPVDQRDDIVRALGAEQRARQQRTGIIADESSSTVSFNTELPQWISQPDTAQYVDRLAHHTYNNPGDDQRAKIYETSRSVGKRSWSTEICCFGKGGTGWAQEYDPTIDGGLNLSRIIYKDFATAHDSAFQWWVALSEMIGSDPLTRNDEGWNDGLIYYAPNYAANGNQTLYFTKRYYALGQYSKFVRPGAVAHNVTGVPDGVEVSTYDDHGKWVVVANNHNTTDTAVNLHFNSKAPVRASKAVRTSATESWANVTKPAVRGGTASATLPARSVTTYVLDQKGRGTSAVTGALQGRQSGKCLTADASGAVITSCTGGPEQVWSYDAKGRLKGVNGFLTAGSSGLATSPEATRDGSQQWLLNSNGQVVSEASGTCLDVGGQATADGSRVGLWSCNGGTNQAWSRQ
;
A
#
# COMPACT_ATOMS: atom_id res chain seq x y z
N MET A 1 64.70 -39.20 7.30
CA MET A 1 66.08 -38.77 7.08
C MET A 1 66.25 -37.39 7.66
N HIS A 2 67.09 -37.29 8.68
CA HIS A 2 67.52 -36.06 9.36
C HIS A 2 68.42 -35.19 8.48
N VAL A 3 68.48 -33.91 8.71
CA VAL A 3 69.64 -33.02 8.89
C VAL A 3 69.09 -31.57 9.02
N SER A 4 69.02 -30.94 10.18
CA SER A 4 70.00 -30.20 11.00
C SER A 4 70.28 -28.76 10.52
N HIS A 5 70.04 -27.84 11.46
CA HIS A 5 70.42 -26.40 11.49
C HIS A 5 71.95 -26.18 11.43
N PRO A 6 72.40 -24.90 11.19
CA PRO A 6 72.87 -24.17 12.37
C PRO A 6 72.58 -22.65 12.46
N HIS A 7 72.57 -22.22 13.72
CA HIS A 7 72.59 -20.83 14.21
C HIS A 7 73.89 -20.09 13.81
N ARG A 8 73.77 -18.75 13.56
CA ARG A 8 74.90 -17.82 13.85
C ARG A 8 74.38 -16.51 14.44
N LYS A 9 74.80 -16.21 15.65
CA LYS A 9 74.80 -14.95 16.36
C LYS A 9 75.87 -14.03 15.78
N ARG A 10 75.64 -12.70 15.77
CA ARG A 10 76.62 -11.60 15.96
C ARG A 10 75.86 -10.29 15.91
N SER A 11 75.81 -9.60 16.98
CA SER A 11 76.70 -8.52 17.52
C SER A 11 76.24 -7.14 17.10
N ALA A 12 75.84 -6.38 18.10
CA ALA A 12 75.46 -4.96 18.04
C ALA A 12 76.66 -4.03 17.75
N LEU A 13 76.46 -3.03 16.95
CA LEU A 13 77.29 -1.82 16.93
C LEU A 13 76.34 -0.61 17.09
N LEU A 14 76.54 0.09 18.20
CA LEU A 14 75.98 1.42 18.43
C LEU A 14 76.77 2.42 17.57
N THR A 15 76.05 3.17 16.74
CA THR A 15 76.54 4.42 16.17
C THR A 15 75.58 5.52 16.55
N ALA A 16 76.04 6.46 17.35
CA ALA A 16 75.34 7.70 17.70
C ALA A 16 75.34 8.63 16.51
N ALA A 17 74.16 9.03 16.01
CA ALA A 17 74.01 10.09 15.03
C ALA A 17 73.28 11.26 15.69
N ALA A 18 73.92 12.39 15.72
CA ALA A 18 73.40 13.66 16.22
C ALA A 18 72.24 14.13 15.34
N ALA A 19 71.07 14.36 15.93
CA ALA A 19 69.92 14.96 15.25
C ALA A 19 70.04 16.48 15.24
N PHE A 20 70.22 17.08 14.06
CA PHE A 20 69.97 18.51 13.82
C PHE A 20 68.46 18.68 13.68
N ALA A 21 67.82 19.39 14.63
CA ALA A 21 66.46 19.84 14.54
C ALA A 21 66.35 21.04 13.59
N VAL A 22 65.84 20.84 12.38
CA VAL A 22 65.41 21.92 11.48
C VAL A 22 63.95 22.20 11.85
N ALA A 23 63.71 23.33 12.51
CA ALA A 23 62.36 23.89 12.70
C ALA A 23 61.85 24.41 11.36
N GLY A 24 61.07 23.60 10.63
CA GLY A 24 60.25 24.04 9.50
C GLY A 24 58.94 24.66 9.99
N PRO A 25 58.41 25.68 9.29
CA PRO A 25 57.14 26.28 9.66
C PRO A 25 56.01 25.24 9.52
N LEU A 26 55.22 25.03 10.59
CA LEU A 26 53.99 24.28 10.55
C LEU A 26 52.99 25.03 9.63
N ILE A 27 52.88 24.58 8.39
CA ILE A 27 51.78 24.95 7.52
C ILE A 27 50.54 24.28 8.08
N SER A 28 49.70 25.04 8.80
CA SER A 28 48.37 24.59 9.20
C SER A 28 47.58 24.29 7.94
N ALA A 29 47.24 23.02 7.71
CA ALA A 29 46.30 22.67 6.67
C ALA A 29 44.98 23.45 6.93
N PRO A 30 44.37 24.04 5.90
CA PRO A 30 43.09 24.72 6.08
C PRO A 30 42.12 23.69 6.62
N GLN A 31 41.57 23.96 7.80
CA GLN A 31 40.39 23.21 8.29
C GLN A 31 39.32 23.36 7.24
N ALA A 32 38.95 22.26 6.60
CA ALA A 32 37.75 22.23 5.76
C ALA A 32 36.60 22.76 6.61
N SER A 33 36.13 23.95 6.27
CA SER A 33 34.92 24.50 6.88
C SER A 33 33.83 23.49 6.64
N ALA A 34 33.30 22.88 7.71
CA ALA A 34 32.17 22.01 7.61
C ALA A 34 31.05 22.81 6.94
N ALA A 35 30.67 22.43 5.73
CA ALA A 35 29.57 23.07 5.02
C ALA A 35 28.36 23.12 5.96
N THR A 36 27.78 24.30 6.10
CA THR A 36 26.56 24.46 6.91
C THR A 36 25.55 23.47 6.38
N PRO A 37 25.00 22.57 7.20
CA PRO A 37 24.06 21.56 6.72
C PRO A 37 22.89 22.25 6.02
N THR A 38 22.59 21.85 4.80
CA THR A 38 21.45 22.37 4.05
C THR A 38 20.17 22.11 4.86
N VAL A 39 19.32 23.12 4.96
CA VAL A 39 18.02 23.00 5.61
C VAL A 39 16.99 22.73 4.52
N ALA A 40 16.38 21.56 4.58
CA ALA A 40 15.26 21.22 3.72
C ALA A 40 13.96 21.79 4.33
N GLU A 41 13.09 22.31 3.47
CA GLU A 41 11.86 23.00 3.88
C GLU A 41 10.63 22.19 3.52
N VAL A 42 9.78 21.92 4.52
CA VAL A 42 8.47 21.31 4.32
C VAL A 42 7.45 22.40 3.96
N SER A 43 6.80 22.25 2.81
CA SER A 43 5.77 23.20 2.35
C SER A 43 4.64 23.33 3.38
N PRO A 44 4.16 24.56 3.67
CA PRO A 44 2.96 24.75 4.47
C PRO A 44 1.67 24.31 3.74
N HIS A 45 1.75 24.16 2.42
CA HIS A 45 0.60 23.82 1.57
C HIS A 45 0.50 22.31 1.37
N ALA A 46 -0.73 21.80 1.51
CA ALA A 46 -1.05 20.41 1.19
C ALA A 46 -0.87 20.14 -0.31
N ALA A 47 -0.31 18.98 -0.65
CA ALA A 47 -0.22 18.50 -2.03
C ALA A 47 -1.42 17.60 -2.35
N GLN A 48 -1.45 16.37 -1.84
CA GLN A 48 -2.59 15.45 -2.02
C GLN A 48 -2.87 14.68 -0.72
N THR A 49 -4.05 14.07 -0.67
CA THR A 49 -4.39 13.10 0.37
C THR A 49 -4.09 11.69 -0.11
N ILE A 50 -3.44 10.89 0.72
CA ILE A 50 -3.15 9.49 0.42
C ILE A 50 -4.40 8.65 0.67
N ASP A 51 -4.83 7.91 -0.35
CA ASP A 51 -5.97 7.00 -0.27
C ASP A 51 -5.53 5.63 0.27
N ASN A 52 -4.52 5.01 -0.35
CA ASN A 52 -4.04 3.69 0.08
C ASN A 52 -2.63 3.36 -0.39
N ILE A 53 -2.07 2.29 0.22
CA ILE A 53 -0.85 1.61 -0.19
C ILE A 53 -1.09 0.10 -0.13
N GLY A 54 -0.86 -0.61 -1.24
CA GLY A 54 -1.23 -2.01 -1.35
C GLY A 54 -0.38 -2.87 -2.26
N ALA A 55 -0.91 -4.06 -2.53
CA ALA A 55 -0.33 -5.01 -3.46
C ALA A 55 -1.41 -5.94 -4.06
N SER A 56 -1.09 -6.54 -5.21
CA SER A 56 -1.98 -7.46 -5.90
C SER A 56 -1.91 -8.89 -5.34
N GLY A 57 -3.07 -9.55 -5.34
CA GLY A 57 -3.25 -10.97 -5.08
C GLY A 57 -3.16 -11.86 -6.33
N ALA A 58 -2.76 -11.30 -7.49
CA ALA A 58 -2.69 -12.06 -8.72
C ALA A 58 -1.67 -13.21 -8.66
N TRP A 59 -2.06 -14.36 -9.21
CA TRP A 59 -1.28 -15.58 -9.42
C TRP A 59 -0.90 -16.37 -8.16
N TRP A 60 -0.09 -15.80 -7.26
CA TRP A 60 0.48 -16.49 -6.11
C TRP A 60 -0.56 -17.14 -5.19
N VAL A 61 -1.78 -16.61 -5.14
CA VAL A 61 -2.87 -17.21 -4.35
C VAL A 61 -3.19 -18.61 -4.82
N ASN A 62 -3.07 -18.86 -6.14
CA ASN A 62 -3.33 -20.16 -6.76
C ASN A 62 -2.23 -21.19 -6.46
N ASP A 63 -1.00 -20.75 -6.22
CA ASP A 63 0.06 -21.61 -5.71
C ASP A 63 -0.14 -21.91 -4.22
N LEU A 64 -0.42 -20.87 -3.42
CA LEU A 64 -0.57 -20.99 -1.97
C LEU A 64 -1.78 -21.81 -1.53
N LYS A 65 -2.77 -22.07 -2.40
CA LYS A 65 -3.86 -23.02 -2.08
C LYS A 65 -3.35 -24.41 -1.69
N ASN A 66 -2.15 -24.79 -2.13
CA ASN A 66 -1.50 -26.06 -1.88
C ASN A 66 -0.60 -26.04 -0.62
N PHE A 67 -0.41 -24.88 0.00
CA PHE A 67 0.40 -24.73 1.22
C PHE A 67 -0.40 -25.09 2.47
N ASP A 68 0.29 -25.42 3.56
CA ASP A 68 -0.33 -25.61 4.88
C ASP A 68 -1.19 -24.38 5.23
N PRO A 69 -2.42 -24.57 5.72
CA PRO A 69 -3.29 -23.47 6.16
C PRO A 69 -2.63 -22.50 7.16
N LYS A 70 -1.68 -22.98 7.97
CA LYS A 70 -0.89 -22.10 8.87
C LYS A 70 0.03 -21.16 8.10
N VAL A 71 0.63 -21.63 7.00
CA VAL A 71 1.46 -20.77 6.13
C VAL A 71 0.60 -19.75 5.41
N GLN A 72 -0.57 -20.17 4.89
CA GLN A 72 -1.54 -19.24 4.30
C GLN A 72 -1.98 -18.16 5.29
N ALA A 73 -2.31 -18.54 6.54
CA ALA A 73 -2.65 -17.60 7.60
C ALA A 73 -1.50 -16.66 7.95
N ARG A 74 -0.26 -17.19 7.97
CA ARG A 74 0.94 -16.38 8.19
C ARG A 74 1.18 -15.37 7.07
N VAL A 75 0.94 -15.74 5.82
CA VAL A 75 1.00 -14.80 4.68
C VAL A 75 -0.04 -13.69 4.85
N ALA A 76 -1.27 -14.01 5.17
CA ALA A 76 -2.30 -13.00 5.43
C ALA A 76 -1.90 -12.03 6.57
N GLU A 77 -1.36 -12.55 7.67
CA GLU A 77 -0.81 -11.74 8.76
C GLU A 77 0.32 -10.82 8.29
N LEU A 78 1.27 -11.33 7.50
CA LEU A 78 2.40 -10.57 6.96
C LEU A 78 1.97 -9.44 6.02
N LEU A 79 0.89 -9.62 5.30
CA LEU A 79 0.38 -8.60 4.37
C LEU A 79 -0.52 -7.58 5.09
N PHE A 80 -1.46 -8.04 5.92
CA PHE A 80 -2.58 -7.21 6.33
C PHE A 80 -2.51 -6.74 7.79
N SER A 81 -1.79 -7.47 8.67
CA SER A 81 -1.71 -7.07 10.08
C SER A 81 -0.78 -5.88 10.29
N LYS A 82 -0.97 -5.17 11.42
CA LYS A 82 -0.08 -4.07 11.88
C LYS A 82 1.37 -4.52 12.12
N ASP A 83 1.58 -5.79 12.39
CA ASP A 83 2.91 -6.36 12.62
C ASP A 83 3.60 -6.74 11.29
N GLY A 84 2.82 -6.98 10.25
CA GLY A 84 3.26 -7.13 8.87
C GLY A 84 3.35 -5.79 8.12
N LEU A 85 2.95 -5.78 6.85
CA LEU A 85 2.94 -4.59 5.98
C LEU A 85 1.84 -3.60 6.32
N ALA A 86 0.79 -4.02 7.02
CA ALA A 86 -0.41 -3.21 7.28
C ALA A 86 -0.99 -2.61 5.99
N LEU A 87 -1.04 -3.37 4.92
CA LEU A 87 -1.56 -2.90 3.64
C LEU A 87 -2.95 -2.31 3.82
N SER A 88 -3.20 -1.16 3.23
CA SER A 88 -4.49 -0.48 3.26
C SER A 88 -5.31 -0.69 2.00
N SER A 89 -4.75 -1.36 0.99
CA SER A 89 -5.51 -1.88 -0.14
C SER A 89 -5.04 -3.28 -0.55
N TYR A 90 -5.96 -4.03 -1.17
CA TYR A 90 -5.70 -5.35 -1.73
C TYR A 90 -6.42 -5.50 -3.06
N ARG A 91 -5.69 -5.80 -4.15
CA ARG A 91 -6.26 -6.03 -5.48
C ARG A 91 -6.56 -7.50 -5.67
N TYR A 92 -7.85 -7.83 -5.77
CA TYR A 92 -8.38 -9.16 -6.07
C TYR A 92 -8.61 -9.31 -7.57
N ASN A 93 -8.04 -10.37 -8.16
CA ASN A 93 -8.17 -10.62 -9.60
C ASN A 93 -9.42 -11.45 -9.91
N ILE A 94 -10.41 -10.85 -10.59
CA ILE A 94 -11.54 -11.58 -11.18
C ILE A 94 -11.03 -12.27 -12.45
N GLY A 95 -11.11 -13.59 -12.50
CA GLY A 95 -10.53 -14.40 -13.57
C GLY A 95 -11.35 -14.45 -14.85
N GLY A 96 -10.64 -14.57 -15.97
CA GLY A 96 -11.19 -14.97 -17.27
C GLY A 96 -11.27 -16.50 -17.45
N GLY A 97 -10.75 -17.30 -16.51
CA GLY A 97 -10.82 -18.76 -16.50
C GLY A 97 -9.60 -19.50 -17.06
N GLY A 98 -8.52 -18.79 -17.44
CA GLY A 98 -7.26 -19.41 -17.86
C GLY A 98 -7.27 -20.12 -19.21
N THR A 99 -8.35 -20.04 -20.00
CA THR A 99 -8.46 -20.72 -21.30
C THR A 99 -7.40 -20.21 -22.27
N GLY A 100 -6.52 -21.11 -22.72
CA GLY A 100 -5.44 -20.80 -23.66
C GLY A 100 -4.19 -20.16 -23.04
N VAL A 101 -4.17 -19.94 -21.72
CA VAL A 101 -3.02 -19.41 -20.99
C VAL A 101 -1.99 -20.50 -20.73
N THR A 102 -0.70 -20.23 -20.97
CA THR A 102 0.40 -21.19 -20.78
C THR A 102 0.49 -21.68 -19.34
N TYR A 103 0.35 -20.78 -18.37
CA TYR A 103 0.35 -21.09 -16.94
C TYR A 103 -1.07 -21.10 -16.36
N ALA A 104 -1.99 -21.79 -17.03
CA ALA A 104 -3.40 -21.89 -16.64
C ALA A 104 -3.64 -22.20 -15.14
N PRO A 105 -2.86 -23.07 -14.46
CA PRO A 105 -3.04 -23.34 -13.04
C PRO A 105 -2.88 -22.10 -12.12
N ARG A 106 -2.19 -21.06 -12.58
CA ARG A 106 -2.02 -19.79 -11.85
C ARG A 106 -3.04 -18.71 -12.24
N ALA A 107 -3.78 -18.92 -13.33
CA ALA A 107 -4.86 -18.01 -13.70
C ALA A 107 -6.05 -18.19 -12.74
N PRO A 108 -6.72 -17.10 -12.33
CA PRO A 108 -7.91 -17.20 -11.51
C PRO A 108 -9.06 -17.85 -12.27
N GLU A 109 -9.87 -18.66 -11.57
CA GLU A 109 -11.03 -19.31 -12.16
C GLU A 109 -12.12 -18.28 -12.48
N ASN A 110 -12.87 -18.53 -13.54
CA ASN A 110 -14.03 -17.73 -13.94
C ASN A 110 -15.30 -18.29 -13.26
N PHE A 111 -16.10 -17.43 -12.64
CA PHE A 111 -17.36 -17.82 -12.00
C PHE A 111 -18.46 -18.16 -13.01
N LEU A 112 -18.38 -17.65 -14.25
CA LEU A 112 -19.37 -17.89 -15.29
C LEU A 112 -19.09 -19.23 -15.99
N ASN A 113 -20.13 -20.07 -16.12
CA ASN A 113 -20.11 -21.29 -16.91
C ASN A 113 -20.51 -20.99 -18.37
N ASP A 114 -20.21 -21.91 -19.29
CA ASP A 114 -20.51 -21.77 -20.72
C ASP A 114 -22.03 -21.68 -20.99
N ASP A 115 -22.87 -22.22 -20.12
CA ASP A 115 -24.33 -22.15 -20.21
C ASP A 115 -24.94 -20.86 -19.63
N GLY A 116 -24.10 -19.93 -19.17
CA GLY A 116 -24.51 -18.67 -18.56
C GLY A 116 -24.86 -18.76 -17.07
N SER A 117 -24.80 -19.94 -16.48
CA SER A 117 -24.96 -20.10 -15.03
C SER A 117 -23.70 -19.72 -14.27
N TYR A 118 -23.82 -19.49 -12.94
CA TYR A 118 -22.68 -19.18 -12.08
C TYR A 118 -22.32 -20.35 -11.18
N ASP A 119 -21.02 -20.63 -11.10
CA ASP A 119 -20.44 -21.52 -10.09
C ASP A 119 -19.64 -20.69 -9.07
N TRP A 120 -20.30 -20.29 -8.00
CA TRP A 120 -19.69 -19.50 -6.94
C TRP A 120 -18.75 -20.30 -6.02
N SER A 121 -18.56 -21.59 -6.24
CA SER A 121 -17.57 -22.41 -5.53
C SER A 121 -16.16 -22.22 -6.06
N LYS A 122 -16.02 -21.72 -7.28
CA LYS A 122 -14.74 -21.45 -7.96
C LYS A 122 -13.92 -20.37 -7.28
N ASP A 123 -12.68 -20.23 -7.71
CA ASP A 123 -11.66 -19.29 -7.20
C ASP A 123 -11.51 -19.32 -5.68
N LYS A 124 -11.51 -20.52 -5.11
CA LYS A 124 -11.32 -20.71 -3.67
C LYS A 124 -10.04 -20.07 -3.16
N ALA A 125 -8.97 -20.10 -3.95
CA ALA A 125 -7.67 -19.54 -3.60
C ALA A 125 -7.73 -18.01 -3.45
N GLY A 126 -8.21 -17.31 -4.47
CA GLY A 126 -8.38 -15.86 -4.45
C GLY A 126 -9.30 -15.41 -3.31
N ARG A 127 -10.46 -16.08 -3.17
CA ARG A 127 -11.43 -15.80 -2.11
C ARG A 127 -10.84 -15.97 -0.69
N THR A 128 -9.94 -16.93 -0.47
CA THR A 128 -9.30 -17.13 0.83
C THR A 128 -8.55 -15.89 1.28
N PHE A 129 -7.76 -15.27 0.40
CA PHE A 129 -7.00 -14.06 0.73
C PHE A 129 -7.84 -12.79 0.69
N LEU A 130 -8.87 -12.72 -0.16
CA LEU A 130 -9.86 -11.64 -0.14
C LEU A 130 -10.59 -11.59 1.21
N TYR A 131 -11.09 -12.73 1.70
CA TYR A 131 -11.73 -12.81 3.01
C TYR A 131 -10.75 -12.54 4.16
N ALA A 132 -9.48 -12.92 4.00
CA ALA A 132 -8.46 -12.58 4.98
C ALA A 132 -8.23 -11.05 5.00
N ALA A 133 -8.08 -10.40 3.85
CA ALA A 133 -7.94 -8.95 3.77
C ALA A 133 -9.13 -8.23 4.44
N ALA A 134 -10.35 -8.67 4.15
CA ALA A 134 -11.56 -8.14 4.78
C ALA A 134 -11.53 -8.33 6.31
N ARG A 135 -11.16 -9.51 6.80
CA ARG A 135 -11.07 -9.80 8.26
C ARG A 135 -10.03 -8.96 8.98
N TYR A 136 -8.92 -8.64 8.31
CA TYR A 136 -7.89 -7.75 8.85
C TYR A 136 -8.28 -6.26 8.76
N GLY A 137 -9.43 -5.93 8.15
CA GLY A 137 -9.90 -4.56 8.00
C GLY A 137 -9.10 -3.76 6.98
N VAL A 138 -8.60 -4.42 5.93
CA VAL A 138 -8.03 -3.71 4.77
C VAL A 138 -9.07 -2.75 4.24
N GLN A 139 -8.68 -1.48 4.09
CA GLN A 139 -9.60 -0.38 3.89
C GLN A 139 -10.21 -0.37 2.49
N ASP A 140 -9.39 -0.55 1.46
CA ASP A 140 -9.82 -0.56 0.07
C ASP A 140 -9.65 -1.97 -0.51
N LEU A 141 -10.74 -2.69 -0.67
CA LEU A 141 -10.79 -3.93 -1.43
C LEU A 141 -11.08 -3.57 -2.89
N ILE A 142 -10.14 -3.90 -3.77
CA ILE A 142 -10.19 -3.53 -5.18
C ILE A 142 -10.33 -4.82 -6.00
N ALA A 143 -11.38 -4.93 -6.78
CA ALA A 143 -11.46 -5.96 -7.82
C ALA A 143 -10.84 -5.42 -9.11
N PHE A 144 -10.14 -6.27 -9.86
CA PHE A 144 -9.65 -5.92 -11.20
C PHE A 144 -9.80 -7.10 -12.15
N VAL A 145 -9.99 -6.80 -13.43
CA VAL A 145 -10.25 -7.79 -14.47
C VAL A 145 -9.13 -7.73 -15.52
N ASN A 146 -8.36 -8.81 -15.64
CA ASN A 146 -7.37 -8.92 -16.72
C ASN A 146 -8.03 -9.27 -18.07
N SER A 147 -9.03 -10.12 -18.04
CA SER A 147 -9.71 -10.59 -19.26
C SER A 147 -11.17 -10.88 -19.01
N ALA A 148 -12.01 -10.54 -19.96
CA ALA A 148 -13.37 -11.05 -20.01
C ALA A 148 -13.37 -12.58 -20.17
N PRO A 149 -14.46 -13.29 -19.80
CA PRO A 149 -14.66 -14.69 -20.06
C PRO A 149 -14.41 -15.06 -21.54
N ALA A 150 -13.74 -16.19 -21.79
CA ALA A 150 -13.26 -16.58 -23.10
C ALA A 150 -14.36 -16.63 -24.18
N GLN A 151 -15.59 -17.03 -23.84
CA GLN A 151 -16.72 -17.11 -24.77
C GLN A 151 -17.14 -15.73 -25.33
N TRP A 152 -16.84 -14.65 -24.63
CA TRP A 152 -17.15 -13.28 -25.07
C TRP A 152 -15.99 -12.60 -25.81
N LYS A 153 -14.90 -13.30 -26.02
CA LYS A 153 -13.73 -12.74 -26.71
C LYS A 153 -13.64 -13.21 -28.16
N THR A 154 -13.06 -12.35 -28.99
CA THR A 154 -12.93 -12.60 -30.44
C THR A 154 -12.11 -13.84 -30.78
N ASN A 155 -11.19 -14.25 -29.90
CA ASN A 155 -10.32 -15.42 -30.09
C ASN A 155 -10.73 -16.63 -29.22
N ALA A 156 -11.82 -16.54 -28.46
CA ALA A 156 -12.30 -17.57 -27.53
C ALA A 156 -11.24 -18.03 -26.51
N LYS A 157 -10.35 -17.12 -26.06
CA LYS A 157 -9.31 -17.37 -25.06
C LYS A 157 -9.34 -16.30 -23.97
N SER A 158 -8.84 -16.62 -22.78
CA SER A 158 -8.64 -15.65 -21.68
C SER A 158 -7.38 -14.77 -21.90
N CYS A 159 -6.60 -14.97 -22.95
CA CYS A 159 -5.43 -14.19 -23.31
C CYS A 159 -5.58 -13.63 -24.72
N GLY A 160 -5.00 -12.45 -24.96
CA GLY A 160 -5.10 -11.79 -26.28
C GLY A 160 -6.52 -11.47 -26.71
N GLY A 161 -6.69 -11.06 -27.97
CA GLY A 161 -8.00 -10.72 -28.55
C GLY A 161 -8.71 -9.56 -27.86
N TYR A 162 -9.97 -9.33 -28.25
CA TYR A 162 -10.81 -8.23 -27.80
C TYR A 162 -12.09 -8.77 -27.17
N LEU A 163 -12.69 -8.02 -26.27
CA LEU A 163 -14.10 -8.20 -25.92
C LEU A 163 -14.96 -7.92 -27.17
N LYS A 164 -15.85 -8.83 -27.53
CA LYS A 164 -16.80 -8.58 -28.62
C LYS A 164 -17.75 -7.45 -28.25
N ALA A 165 -17.99 -6.50 -29.14
CA ALA A 165 -18.80 -5.33 -28.85
C ALA A 165 -20.22 -5.68 -28.40
N GLU A 166 -20.81 -6.73 -28.99
CA GLU A 166 -22.13 -7.25 -28.60
C GLU A 166 -22.20 -7.81 -27.17
N ASN A 167 -21.06 -8.17 -26.58
CA ASN A 167 -20.99 -8.69 -25.20
C ASN A 167 -20.57 -7.64 -24.16
N THR A 168 -20.48 -6.35 -24.52
CA THR A 168 -20.13 -5.29 -23.58
C THR A 168 -21.10 -5.22 -22.40
N GLN A 169 -22.41 -5.35 -22.67
CA GLN A 169 -23.43 -5.34 -21.61
C GLN A 169 -23.41 -6.61 -20.76
N ASP A 170 -23.21 -7.77 -21.39
CA ASP A 170 -23.07 -9.06 -20.68
C ASP A 170 -21.87 -9.03 -19.74
N PHE A 171 -20.76 -8.47 -20.20
CA PHE A 171 -19.55 -8.32 -19.39
C PHE A 171 -19.77 -7.37 -18.20
N ALA A 172 -20.41 -6.23 -18.42
CA ALA A 172 -20.76 -5.29 -17.35
C ALA A 172 -21.68 -5.96 -16.31
N HIS A 173 -22.68 -6.71 -16.78
CA HIS A 173 -23.59 -7.47 -15.92
C HIS A 173 -22.84 -8.51 -15.08
N TYR A 174 -21.94 -9.30 -15.70
CA TYR A 174 -21.09 -10.29 -15.02
C TYR A 174 -20.24 -9.65 -13.91
N VAL A 175 -19.54 -8.56 -14.21
CA VAL A 175 -18.70 -7.86 -13.24
C VAL A 175 -19.55 -7.36 -12.06
N ALA A 176 -20.74 -6.81 -12.34
CA ALA A 176 -21.67 -6.37 -11.31
C ALA A 176 -22.22 -7.54 -10.48
N ASP A 177 -22.51 -8.71 -11.10
CA ASP A 177 -22.93 -9.91 -10.40
C ASP A 177 -21.87 -10.45 -9.44
N VAL A 178 -20.59 -10.44 -9.88
CA VAL A 178 -19.47 -10.85 -9.02
C VAL A 178 -19.36 -9.94 -7.80
N THR A 179 -19.43 -8.63 -7.98
CA THR A 179 -19.36 -7.68 -6.86
C THR A 179 -20.56 -7.79 -5.92
N ASP A 180 -21.77 -8.01 -6.46
CA ASP A 180 -22.99 -8.28 -5.67
C ASP A 180 -22.90 -9.57 -4.89
N HIS A 181 -22.37 -10.64 -5.50
CA HIS A 181 -22.20 -11.91 -4.83
C HIS A 181 -21.33 -11.76 -3.58
N PHE A 182 -20.16 -11.12 -3.71
CA PHE A 182 -19.27 -10.90 -2.57
C PHE A 182 -19.89 -9.98 -1.52
N ALA A 183 -20.60 -8.93 -1.93
CA ALA A 183 -21.32 -8.06 -1.00
C ALA A 183 -22.35 -8.84 -0.17
N LYS A 184 -23.11 -9.78 -0.77
CA LYS A 184 -24.02 -10.69 -0.08
C LYS A 184 -23.30 -11.67 0.86
N GLN A 185 -22.02 -11.96 0.60
CA GLN A 185 -21.15 -12.74 1.50
C GLN A 185 -20.49 -11.87 2.58
N GLY A 186 -20.79 -10.58 2.64
CA GLY A 186 -20.26 -9.64 3.62
C GLY A 186 -18.90 -9.05 3.25
N VAL A 187 -18.48 -9.15 1.99
CA VAL A 187 -17.26 -8.52 1.47
C VAL A 187 -17.62 -7.57 0.34
N THR A 188 -17.56 -6.28 0.62
CA THR A 188 -17.85 -5.24 -0.38
C THR A 188 -16.54 -4.76 -1.01
N PHE A 189 -16.48 -4.76 -2.33
CA PHE A 189 -15.40 -4.07 -3.04
C PHE A 189 -15.65 -2.57 -3.01
N ASP A 190 -14.63 -1.82 -2.62
CA ASP A 190 -14.67 -0.36 -2.65
C ASP A 190 -14.50 0.16 -4.07
N TYR A 191 -13.69 -0.55 -4.87
CA TYR A 191 -13.43 -0.20 -6.26
C TYR A 191 -13.36 -1.43 -7.17
N ILE A 192 -13.60 -1.18 -8.46
CA ILE A 192 -13.48 -2.15 -9.57
C ILE A 192 -12.75 -1.53 -10.74
N SER A 193 -11.76 -2.25 -11.26
CA SER A 193 -11.08 -1.96 -12.51
C SER A 193 -11.60 -2.93 -13.58
N PRO A 194 -12.39 -2.47 -14.57
CA PRO A 194 -13.05 -3.38 -15.51
C PRO A 194 -12.13 -3.92 -16.63
N PHE A 195 -10.96 -3.34 -16.80
CA PHE A 195 -9.94 -3.80 -17.73
C PHE A 195 -8.54 -3.43 -17.23
N ASN A 196 -7.52 -4.13 -17.70
CA ASN A 196 -6.14 -3.94 -17.32
C ASN A 196 -5.25 -3.86 -18.57
N GLU A 197 -4.31 -2.89 -18.57
CA GLU A 197 -3.34 -2.67 -19.66
C GLU A 197 -3.97 -2.71 -21.06
N PRO A 198 -4.94 -1.85 -21.36
CA PRO A 198 -5.80 -1.98 -22.52
C PRO A 198 -5.08 -1.92 -23.88
N THR A 199 -3.84 -1.44 -23.93
CA THR A 199 -2.99 -1.40 -25.13
C THR A 199 -2.07 -2.60 -25.28
N ASN A 200 -1.96 -3.46 -24.24
CA ASN A 200 -1.13 -4.66 -24.30
C ASN A 200 -1.92 -5.80 -24.94
N SER A 201 -1.36 -6.43 -25.96
CA SER A 201 -2.07 -7.47 -26.70
C SER A 201 -2.24 -8.78 -25.92
N PHE A 202 -1.30 -9.11 -25.03
CA PHE A 202 -1.25 -10.40 -24.32
C PHE A 202 -1.34 -11.64 -25.24
N ASP A 203 -1.01 -11.51 -26.52
CA ASP A 203 -1.11 -12.59 -27.52
C ASP A 203 -0.10 -13.71 -27.29
N SER A 204 0.96 -13.46 -26.53
CA SER A 204 1.90 -14.50 -26.08
C SER A 204 1.25 -15.54 -25.15
N CYS A 205 0.09 -15.22 -24.59
CA CYS A 205 -0.67 -16.07 -23.66
C CYS A 205 0.12 -16.55 -22.44
N GLY A 206 1.16 -15.83 -22.01
CA GLY A 206 1.84 -16.08 -20.75
C GLY A 206 0.95 -15.82 -19.54
N GLN A 207 -0.02 -14.93 -19.69
CA GLN A 207 -1.03 -14.57 -18.68
C GLN A 207 -2.36 -14.21 -19.36
N GLU A 208 -3.39 -14.04 -18.53
CA GLU A 208 -4.67 -13.46 -18.96
C GLU A 208 -4.51 -11.99 -19.38
N GLY A 209 -5.33 -11.57 -20.33
CA GLY A 209 -5.37 -10.19 -20.79
C GLY A 209 -6.23 -10.01 -22.03
N MET A 210 -6.59 -8.77 -22.33
CA MET A 210 -7.33 -8.41 -23.55
C MET A 210 -6.96 -7.01 -24.01
N LEU A 211 -6.95 -6.79 -25.30
CA LEU A 211 -6.92 -5.46 -25.88
C LEU A 211 -8.29 -4.79 -25.66
N VAL A 212 -8.27 -3.50 -25.29
CA VAL A 212 -9.45 -2.65 -25.21
C VAL A 212 -9.15 -1.37 -25.99
N PRO A 213 -9.61 -1.25 -27.23
CA PRO A 213 -9.45 -0.04 -28.02
C PRO A 213 -10.03 1.20 -27.31
N VAL A 214 -9.48 2.36 -27.62
CA VAL A 214 -9.85 3.61 -26.94
C VAL A 214 -11.36 3.89 -27.03
N ASP A 215 -11.97 3.60 -28.17
CA ASP A 215 -13.41 3.76 -28.43
C ASP A 215 -14.30 2.73 -27.72
N GLN A 216 -13.72 1.62 -27.23
CA GLN A 216 -14.45 0.61 -26.45
C GLN A 216 -14.37 0.87 -24.93
N ARG A 217 -13.36 1.60 -24.43
CA ARG A 217 -13.17 1.84 -22.99
C ARG A 217 -14.36 2.59 -22.37
N ASP A 218 -14.82 3.59 -23.08
CA ASP A 218 -15.97 4.42 -22.70
C ASP A 218 -17.25 3.57 -22.63
N ASP A 219 -17.50 2.70 -23.63
CA ASP A 219 -18.65 1.81 -23.64
C ASP A 219 -18.66 0.84 -22.46
N ILE A 220 -17.52 0.24 -22.13
CA ILE A 220 -17.39 -0.67 -20.97
C ILE A 220 -17.64 0.08 -19.66
N VAL A 221 -17.05 1.25 -19.48
CA VAL A 221 -17.20 2.05 -18.26
C VAL A 221 -18.64 2.51 -18.08
N ARG A 222 -19.28 2.98 -19.15
CA ARG A 222 -20.70 3.42 -19.10
C ARG A 222 -21.65 2.26 -18.84
N ALA A 223 -21.43 1.11 -19.50
CA ALA A 223 -22.26 -0.08 -19.29
C ALA A 223 -22.16 -0.54 -17.82
N LEU A 224 -20.94 -0.68 -17.28
CA LEU A 224 -20.74 -1.07 -15.88
C LEU A 224 -21.31 -0.02 -14.90
N GLY A 225 -21.06 1.26 -15.13
CA GLY A 225 -21.57 2.32 -14.27
C GLY A 225 -23.10 2.42 -14.27
N ALA A 226 -23.74 2.19 -15.42
CA ALA A 226 -25.21 2.13 -15.53
C ALA A 226 -25.75 0.90 -14.77
N GLU A 227 -25.12 -0.25 -14.92
CA GLU A 227 -25.48 -1.50 -14.22
C GLU A 227 -25.38 -1.34 -12.70
N GLN A 228 -24.26 -0.78 -12.21
CA GLN A 228 -24.06 -0.49 -10.80
C GLN A 228 -25.12 0.48 -10.23
N ARG A 229 -25.46 1.53 -10.97
CA ARG A 229 -26.51 2.47 -10.56
C ARG A 229 -27.88 1.80 -10.49
N ALA A 230 -28.24 0.98 -11.47
CA ALA A 230 -29.49 0.24 -11.48
C ALA A 230 -29.63 -0.68 -10.27
N ARG A 231 -28.52 -1.26 -9.82
CA ARG A 231 -28.43 -2.15 -8.65
C ARG A 231 -28.18 -1.41 -7.33
N GLN A 232 -28.00 -0.10 -7.35
CA GLN A 232 -27.62 0.71 -6.19
C GLN A 232 -26.29 0.27 -5.54
N GLN A 233 -25.37 -0.29 -6.32
CA GLN A 233 -24.02 -0.63 -5.89
C GLN A 233 -23.20 0.65 -5.64
N ARG A 234 -22.31 0.60 -4.66
CA ARG A 234 -21.45 1.72 -4.27
C ARG A 234 -19.99 1.53 -4.67
N THR A 235 -19.68 0.43 -5.35
CA THR A 235 -18.34 0.15 -5.83
C THR A 235 -17.93 1.19 -6.86
N GLY A 236 -16.85 1.93 -6.59
CA GLY A 236 -16.31 2.95 -7.50
C GLY A 236 -15.59 2.31 -8.68
N ILE A 237 -15.67 2.88 -9.87
CA ILE A 237 -14.89 2.44 -11.02
C ILE A 237 -13.54 3.17 -11.02
N ILE A 238 -12.45 2.42 -11.16
CA ILE A 238 -11.12 2.96 -11.44
C ILE A 238 -10.69 2.56 -12.85
N ALA A 239 -10.09 3.48 -13.58
CA ALA A 239 -9.61 3.32 -14.95
C ALA A 239 -8.55 4.41 -15.24
N ASP A 240 -7.64 4.24 -16.18
CA ASP A 240 -7.65 3.41 -17.37
C ASP A 240 -6.76 2.14 -17.22
N GLU A 241 -5.93 2.00 -16.15
CA GLU A 241 -4.96 0.91 -15.96
C GLU A 241 -3.97 0.80 -17.14
N SER A 242 -3.64 1.93 -17.77
CA SER A 242 -2.64 1.96 -18.84
C SER A 242 -1.30 1.43 -18.36
N SER A 243 -0.65 0.54 -19.12
CA SER A 243 0.66 -0.04 -18.80
C SER A 243 1.80 0.98 -18.74
N SER A 244 1.59 2.16 -19.33
CA SER A 244 2.57 3.24 -19.36
C SER A 244 1.94 4.61 -19.11
N THR A 245 2.74 5.50 -18.55
CA THR A 245 2.35 6.90 -18.37
C THR A 245 2.16 7.64 -19.70
N VAL A 246 2.78 7.15 -20.79
CA VAL A 246 2.58 7.71 -22.12
C VAL A 246 1.17 7.43 -22.61
N SER A 247 0.74 6.14 -22.58
CA SER A 247 -0.63 5.77 -22.96
C SER A 247 -1.65 6.46 -22.05
N PHE A 248 -1.44 6.48 -20.74
CA PHE A 248 -2.31 7.20 -19.82
C PHE A 248 -2.50 8.67 -20.22
N ASN A 249 -1.41 9.39 -20.46
CA ASN A 249 -1.48 10.82 -20.75
C ASN A 249 -2.05 11.14 -22.14
N THR A 250 -1.98 10.19 -23.10
CA THR A 250 -2.42 10.41 -24.48
C THR A 250 -3.78 9.81 -24.81
N GLU A 251 -4.15 8.68 -24.22
CA GLU A 251 -5.36 7.95 -24.56
C GLU A 251 -6.53 8.24 -23.59
N LEU A 252 -6.25 8.33 -22.27
CA LEU A 252 -7.28 8.60 -21.28
C LEU A 252 -8.14 9.84 -21.63
N PRO A 253 -7.56 11.00 -22.01
CA PRO A 253 -8.36 12.19 -22.36
C PRO A 253 -9.29 11.98 -23.55
N GLN A 254 -9.00 11.03 -24.44
CA GLN A 254 -9.79 10.81 -25.65
C GLN A 254 -11.14 10.16 -25.34
N TRP A 255 -11.21 9.28 -24.35
CA TRP A 255 -12.44 8.55 -24.05
C TRP A 255 -13.15 9.05 -22.77
N ILE A 256 -12.40 9.48 -21.75
CA ILE A 256 -13.03 9.91 -20.49
C ILE A 256 -13.80 11.22 -20.63
N SER A 257 -13.43 12.06 -21.60
CA SER A 257 -14.11 13.32 -21.91
C SER A 257 -15.40 13.14 -22.71
N GLN A 258 -15.73 11.91 -23.13
CA GLN A 258 -17.01 11.63 -23.77
C GLN A 258 -18.17 11.98 -22.82
N PRO A 259 -19.31 12.48 -23.37
CA PRO A 259 -20.45 12.83 -22.54
C PRO A 259 -20.83 11.69 -21.59
N ASP A 260 -21.02 12.03 -20.35
CA ASP A 260 -21.49 11.12 -19.30
C ASP A 260 -20.52 10.00 -18.85
N THR A 261 -19.29 9.89 -19.39
CA THR A 261 -18.36 8.83 -18.99
C THR A 261 -17.65 9.16 -17.68
N ALA A 262 -17.10 10.37 -17.55
CA ALA A 262 -16.35 10.77 -16.36
C ALA A 262 -17.15 10.68 -15.05
N GLN A 263 -18.47 10.76 -15.09
CA GLN A 263 -19.32 10.63 -13.91
C GLN A 263 -19.29 9.22 -13.28
N TYR A 264 -18.88 8.20 -14.02
CA TYR A 264 -18.79 6.82 -13.54
C TYR A 264 -17.41 6.45 -13.00
N VAL A 265 -16.37 7.20 -13.36
CA VAL A 265 -15.00 6.95 -12.91
C VAL A 265 -14.71 7.70 -11.61
N ASP A 266 -14.29 7.01 -10.57
CA ASP A 266 -13.96 7.59 -9.26
C ASP A 266 -12.49 7.98 -9.15
N ARG A 267 -11.61 7.14 -9.66
CA ARG A 267 -10.15 7.32 -9.66
C ARG A 267 -9.56 6.99 -11.03
N LEU A 268 -8.52 7.70 -11.39
CA LEU A 268 -7.73 7.37 -12.56
C LEU A 268 -6.61 6.42 -12.16
N ALA A 269 -6.35 5.40 -12.97
CA ALA A 269 -5.35 4.37 -12.70
C ALA A 269 -4.34 4.27 -13.82
N HIS A 270 -3.07 4.15 -13.46
CA HIS A 270 -1.99 3.93 -14.41
C HIS A 270 -0.90 3.04 -13.81
N HIS A 271 -0.10 2.44 -14.70
CA HIS A 271 1.13 1.74 -14.37
C HIS A 271 2.35 2.55 -14.81
N THR A 272 3.51 2.24 -14.29
CA THR A 272 4.75 2.96 -14.60
C THR A 272 5.81 2.05 -15.24
N TYR A 273 5.40 1.03 -16.01
CA TYR A 273 6.31 0.06 -16.64
C TYR A 273 7.25 0.67 -17.69
N ASN A 274 6.92 1.82 -18.24
CA ASN A 274 7.83 2.58 -19.10
C ASN A 274 8.96 3.29 -18.34
N ASN A 275 9.07 3.10 -17.02
CA ASN A 275 10.04 3.77 -16.15
C ASN A 275 10.12 5.29 -16.41
N PRO A 276 9.03 6.04 -16.20
CA PRO A 276 8.90 7.42 -16.62
C PRO A 276 9.88 8.35 -15.89
N GLY A 277 10.38 9.35 -16.62
CA GLY A 277 11.07 10.50 -16.04
C GLY A 277 10.14 11.40 -15.23
N ASP A 278 10.71 12.41 -14.58
CA ASP A 278 9.94 13.32 -13.73
C ASP A 278 8.95 14.16 -14.55
N ASP A 279 9.30 14.55 -15.78
CA ASP A 279 8.39 15.28 -16.69
C ASP A 279 7.15 14.45 -17.04
N GLN A 280 7.32 13.15 -17.31
CA GLN A 280 6.21 12.25 -17.62
C GLN A 280 5.32 12.02 -16.39
N ARG A 281 5.90 11.96 -15.20
CA ARG A 281 5.14 11.89 -13.93
C ARG A 281 4.39 13.19 -13.65
N ALA A 282 5.02 14.33 -13.82
CA ALA A 282 4.35 15.63 -13.69
C ALA A 282 3.14 15.73 -14.65
N LYS A 283 3.26 15.16 -15.84
CA LYS A 283 2.17 15.11 -16.81
C LYS A 283 0.96 14.29 -16.35
N ILE A 284 1.16 13.23 -15.54
CA ILE A 284 0.05 12.48 -14.90
C ILE A 284 -0.79 13.44 -14.05
N TYR A 285 -0.13 14.26 -13.24
CA TYR A 285 -0.84 15.23 -12.39
C TYR A 285 -1.63 16.25 -13.21
N GLU A 286 -1.06 16.78 -14.30
CA GLU A 286 -1.76 17.68 -15.19
C GLU A 286 -2.99 17.02 -15.83
N THR A 287 -2.83 15.80 -16.37
CA THR A 287 -3.90 15.00 -16.97
C THR A 287 -5.02 14.76 -15.95
N SER A 288 -4.68 14.33 -14.75
CA SER A 288 -5.62 14.05 -13.66
C SER A 288 -6.41 15.31 -13.27
N ARG A 289 -5.72 16.44 -13.14
CA ARG A 289 -6.38 17.73 -12.85
C ARG A 289 -7.32 18.18 -13.96
N SER A 290 -6.96 17.98 -15.23
CA SER A 290 -7.81 18.35 -16.35
C SER A 290 -9.15 17.61 -16.36
N VAL A 291 -9.17 16.39 -15.84
CA VAL A 291 -10.39 15.57 -15.65
C VAL A 291 -11.08 15.83 -14.30
N GLY A 292 -10.40 16.52 -13.38
CA GLY A 292 -10.90 16.79 -12.03
C GLY A 292 -10.94 15.56 -11.12
N LYS A 293 -10.05 14.58 -11.36
CA LYS A 293 -9.98 13.33 -10.59
C LYS A 293 -8.57 13.06 -10.08
N ARG A 294 -8.46 12.29 -8.98
CA ARG A 294 -7.17 11.86 -8.44
C ARG A 294 -6.67 10.61 -9.19
N SER A 295 -5.35 10.53 -9.37
CA SER A 295 -4.69 9.36 -9.94
C SER A 295 -4.12 8.43 -8.89
N TRP A 296 -3.98 7.16 -9.26
CA TRP A 296 -3.37 6.07 -8.53
C TRP A 296 -2.33 5.37 -9.40
N SER A 297 -1.16 5.12 -8.85
CA SER A 297 -0.19 4.18 -9.40
C SER A 297 -0.58 2.77 -8.93
N THR A 298 -1.29 2.03 -9.79
CA THR A 298 -1.97 0.79 -9.41
C THR A 298 -1.16 -0.46 -9.67
N GLU A 299 -0.04 -0.31 -10.41
CA GLU A 299 0.80 -1.47 -10.69
C GLU A 299 2.19 -1.07 -11.14
N ILE A 300 3.20 -1.73 -10.60
CA ILE A 300 4.59 -1.73 -11.04
C ILE A 300 5.35 -2.94 -10.48
N CYS A 301 6.27 -3.48 -11.25
CA CYS A 301 7.32 -4.38 -10.78
C CYS A 301 8.51 -4.43 -11.74
N CYS A 302 9.34 -5.42 -11.52
CA CYS A 302 10.21 -6.05 -12.53
C CYS A 302 11.23 -5.10 -13.15
N PHE A 303 11.63 -4.06 -12.42
CA PHE A 303 12.68 -3.16 -12.87
C PHE A 303 14.07 -3.77 -12.68
N GLY A 304 14.95 -3.54 -13.65
CA GLY A 304 16.32 -4.01 -13.65
C GLY A 304 17.23 -3.25 -12.70
N LYS A 305 18.53 -3.45 -12.89
CA LYS A 305 19.58 -2.82 -12.08
C LYS A 305 19.47 -1.30 -12.09
N GLY A 306 19.55 -0.73 -10.89
CA GLY A 306 19.44 0.73 -10.73
C GLY A 306 18.00 1.26 -10.83
N GLY A 307 16.98 0.39 -10.88
CA GLY A 307 15.59 0.79 -10.95
C GLY A 307 15.18 1.31 -12.32
N THR A 308 15.88 0.90 -13.37
CA THR A 308 15.63 1.36 -14.74
C THR A 308 15.25 0.20 -15.63
N GLY A 309 14.26 0.40 -16.50
CA GLY A 309 13.85 -0.56 -17.48
C GLY A 309 13.24 -1.84 -16.91
N TRP A 310 12.67 -2.62 -17.78
CA TRP A 310 12.17 -3.96 -17.52
C TRP A 310 13.29 -4.99 -17.65
N ALA A 311 13.50 -5.85 -16.66
CA ALA A 311 14.52 -6.88 -16.72
C ALA A 311 14.18 -8.11 -15.87
N GLN A 312 14.61 -9.28 -16.34
CA GLN A 312 14.67 -10.48 -15.54
C GLN A 312 15.87 -10.36 -14.61
N GLU A 313 15.61 -10.20 -13.32
CA GLU A 313 16.64 -10.00 -12.32
C GLU A 313 16.07 -10.13 -10.91
N TYR A 314 16.64 -11.01 -10.12
CA TYR A 314 16.27 -11.16 -8.71
C TYR A 314 17.19 -10.32 -7.83
N ASP A 315 16.64 -9.36 -7.10
CA ASP A 315 17.39 -8.52 -6.16
C ASP A 315 16.71 -8.45 -4.79
N PRO A 316 17.07 -9.33 -3.84
CA PRO A 316 16.55 -9.29 -2.49
C PRO A 316 17.21 -8.23 -1.61
N THR A 317 18.23 -7.52 -2.13
CA THR A 317 19.11 -6.63 -1.37
C THR A 317 18.47 -5.26 -1.10
N ILE A 318 19.21 -4.43 -0.34
CA ILE A 318 18.78 -3.04 -0.08
C ILE A 318 18.68 -2.21 -1.36
N ASP A 319 19.39 -2.58 -2.42
CA ASP A 319 19.32 -1.88 -3.69
C ASP A 319 17.94 -2.03 -4.33
N GLY A 320 17.39 -3.25 -4.34
CA GLY A 320 16.01 -3.50 -4.73
C GLY A 320 15.00 -2.76 -3.84
N GLY A 321 15.26 -2.70 -2.53
CA GLY A 321 14.44 -1.94 -1.57
C GLY A 321 14.45 -0.44 -1.83
N LEU A 322 15.62 0.15 -2.08
CA LEU A 322 15.78 1.57 -2.40
C LEU A 322 15.16 1.93 -3.76
N ASN A 323 15.25 1.05 -4.76
CA ASN A 323 14.60 1.26 -6.05
C ASN A 323 13.07 1.33 -5.91
N LEU A 324 12.46 0.40 -5.14
CA LEU A 324 11.04 0.47 -4.83
C LEU A 324 10.68 1.78 -4.09
N SER A 325 11.46 2.13 -3.07
CA SER A 325 11.22 3.33 -2.28
C SER A 325 11.29 4.62 -3.12
N ARG A 326 12.22 4.67 -4.09
CA ARG A 326 12.32 5.77 -5.07
C ARG A 326 11.07 5.87 -5.95
N ILE A 327 10.54 4.74 -6.43
CA ILE A 327 9.33 4.74 -7.27
C ILE A 327 8.16 5.29 -6.46
N ILE A 328 7.94 4.78 -5.23
CA ILE A 328 6.89 5.30 -4.34
C ILE A 328 7.06 6.81 -4.11
N TYR A 329 8.29 7.25 -3.82
CA TYR A 329 8.59 8.66 -3.63
C TYR A 329 8.21 9.49 -4.86
N LYS A 330 8.61 9.06 -6.06
CA LYS A 330 8.35 9.80 -7.30
C LYS A 330 6.86 9.82 -7.66
N ASP A 331 6.15 8.72 -7.46
CA ASP A 331 4.71 8.65 -7.72
C ASP A 331 3.94 9.58 -6.75
N PHE A 332 4.31 9.62 -5.47
CA PHE A 332 3.68 10.54 -4.53
C PHE A 332 4.14 11.99 -4.63
N ALA A 333 5.44 12.26 -4.83
CA ALA A 333 5.98 13.61 -4.79
C ALA A 333 5.93 14.34 -6.15
N THR A 334 5.97 13.60 -7.28
CA THR A 334 6.04 14.19 -8.63
C THR A 334 4.74 13.99 -9.41
N ALA A 335 4.21 12.75 -9.44
CA ALA A 335 2.92 12.48 -10.08
C ALA A 335 1.73 12.91 -9.22
N HIS A 336 1.95 13.18 -7.93
CA HIS A 336 0.90 13.46 -6.95
C HIS A 336 -0.19 12.38 -6.89
N ASP A 337 0.20 11.12 -7.13
CA ASP A 337 -0.69 10.00 -6.98
C ASP A 337 -1.20 9.89 -5.54
N SER A 338 -2.46 9.48 -5.39
CA SER A 338 -3.08 9.29 -4.08
C SER A 338 -2.96 7.86 -3.57
N ALA A 339 -2.52 6.92 -4.39
CA ALA A 339 -2.29 5.54 -3.99
C ALA A 339 -1.09 4.94 -4.73
N PHE A 340 -0.52 3.90 -4.13
CA PHE A 340 0.53 3.09 -4.72
C PHE A 340 0.26 1.61 -4.47
N GLN A 341 0.36 0.78 -5.53
CA GLN A 341 0.14 -0.65 -5.43
C GLN A 341 1.24 -1.41 -6.18
N TRP A 342 1.82 -2.39 -5.49
CA TRP A 342 2.84 -3.27 -6.04
C TRP A 342 2.19 -4.43 -6.80
N TRP A 343 2.82 -4.88 -7.92
CA TRP A 343 2.23 -5.89 -8.79
C TRP A 343 1.85 -7.17 -8.05
N VAL A 344 2.81 -7.91 -7.47
CA VAL A 344 2.44 -9.11 -6.70
C VAL A 344 3.05 -9.10 -5.30
N ALA A 345 2.23 -9.42 -4.30
CA ALA A 345 2.70 -9.51 -2.93
C ALA A 345 3.70 -10.67 -2.75
N LEU A 346 3.46 -11.81 -3.40
CA LEU A 346 4.33 -12.98 -3.37
C LEU A 346 4.69 -13.43 -4.79
N SER A 347 5.83 -14.12 -4.95
CA SER A 347 6.26 -14.70 -6.21
C SER A 347 7.04 -16.01 -6.01
N GLU A 348 6.94 -16.90 -6.99
CA GLU A 348 7.79 -18.09 -7.10
C GLU A 348 9.08 -17.85 -7.91
N MET A 349 9.18 -16.71 -8.57
CA MET A 349 10.32 -16.37 -9.45
C MET A 349 11.55 -15.96 -8.66
N ILE A 350 11.87 -16.73 -7.64
CA ILE A 350 13.07 -16.58 -6.81
C ILE A 350 14.31 -16.96 -7.62
N GLY A 351 15.39 -16.23 -7.44
CA GLY A 351 16.69 -16.63 -7.99
C GLY A 351 17.32 -17.84 -7.31
N SER A 352 18.40 -18.36 -7.88
CA SER A 352 19.10 -19.55 -7.38
C SER A 352 19.59 -19.40 -5.94
N ASP A 353 20.00 -18.18 -5.54
CA ASP A 353 20.31 -17.84 -4.16
C ASP A 353 19.27 -16.84 -3.63
N PRO A 354 18.43 -17.21 -2.64
CA PRO A 354 17.40 -16.33 -2.09
C PRO A 354 17.95 -15.12 -1.31
N LEU A 355 19.24 -15.05 -1.01
CA LEU A 355 19.86 -13.97 -0.24
C LEU A 355 20.68 -13.00 -1.09
N THR A 356 21.04 -13.40 -2.30
CA THR A 356 21.90 -12.61 -3.18
C THR A 356 21.22 -12.30 -4.50
N ARG A 357 21.64 -11.19 -5.11
CA ARG A 357 21.19 -10.79 -6.42
C ARG A 357 21.71 -11.73 -7.51
N ASN A 358 20.84 -12.10 -8.44
CA ASN A 358 21.20 -12.91 -9.61
C ASN A 358 20.22 -12.64 -10.78
N ASP A 359 20.53 -13.16 -11.95
CA ASP A 359 19.78 -12.92 -13.19
C ASP A 359 18.74 -14.03 -13.48
N GLU A 360 18.51 -14.96 -12.55
CA GLU A 360 17.64 -16.13 -12.78
C GLU A 360 16.20 -15.91 -12.34
N GLY A 361 15.97 -14.98 -11.42
CA GLY A 361 14.65 -14.65 -10.90
C GLY A 361 14.16 -13.30 -11.39
N TRP A 362 13.03 -12.84 -10.84
CA TRP A 362 12.39 -11.58 -11.19
C TRP A 362 12.18 -10.68 -9.97
N ASN A 363 12.15 -9.39 -10.18
CA ASN A 363 11.85 -8.39 -9.14
C ASN A 363 10.33 -8.13 -8.97
N ASP A 364 9.49 -9.14 -9.10
CA ASP A 364 8.04 -8.99 -9.04
C ASP A 364 7.44 -9.19 -7.64
N GLY A 365 8.06 -10.01 -6.77
CA GLY A 365 7.57 -10.29 -5.42
C GLY A 365 8.17 -9.42 -4.32
N LEU A 366 7.41 -9.20 -3.25
CA LEU A 366 7.92 -8.69 -1.97
C LEU A 366 8.44 -9.82 -1.10
N ILE A 367 7.73 -10.95 -1.11
CA ILE A 367 8.06 -12.22 -0.46
C ILE A 367 8.14 -13.28 -1.56
N TYR A 368 9.06 -14.22 -1.41
CA TYR A 368 9.22 -15.33 -2.36
C TYR A 368 9.04 -16.67 -1.69
N TYR A 369 8.70 -17.68 -2.47
CA TYR A 369 8.65 -19.10 -2.12
C TYR A 369 9.26 -19.96 -3.24
N ALA A 370 9.67 -21.19 -2.89
CA ALA A 370 10.31 -22.07 -3.87
C ALA A 370 9.30 -22.59 -4.91
N PRO A 371 9.62 -22.56 -6.22
CA PRO A 371 8.71 -23.01 -7.27
C PRO A 371 8.46 -24.52 -7.24
N ASN A 372 9.37 -25.30 -6.63
CA ASN A 372 9.27 -26.74 -6.51
C ASN A 372 8.65 -27.22 -5.17
N TYR A 373 7.95 -26.33 -4.47
CA TYR A 373 7.33 -26.61 -3.16
C TYR A 373 6.43 -27.86 -3.18
N ALA A 374 5.72 -28.10 -4.29
CA ALA A 374 4.85 -29.26 -4.43
C ALA A 374 5.62 -30.58 -4.47
N ALA A 375 6.85 -30.58 -4.99
CA ALA A 375 7.68 -31.76 -5.11
C ALA A 375 8.47 -32.09 -3.82
N ASN A 376 8.94 -31.05 -3.10
CA ASN A 376 9.84 -31.22 -1.94
C ASN A 376 9.25 -30.75 -0.61
N GLY A 377 8.02 -30.23 -0.59
CA GLY A 377 7.34 -29.72 0.60
C GLY A 377 7.95 -28.44 1.18
N ASN A 378 8.81 -27.74 0.44
CA ASN A 378 9.45 -26.51 0.91
C ASN A 378 8.47 -25.34 0.84
N GLN A 379 7.91 -24.94 1.96
CA GLN A 379 6.99 -23.80 2.10
C GLN A 379 7.67 -22.61 2.81
N THR A 380 9.00 -22.51 2.74
CA THR A 380 9.74 -21.40 3.31
C THR A 380 9.42 -20.10 2.58
N LEU A 381 9.20 -19.04 3.36
CA LEU A 381 8.99 -17.70 2.84
C LEU A 381 10.32 -16.91 2.91
N TYR A 382 10.73 -16.35 1.79
CA TYR A 382 11.96 -15.57 1.66
C TYR A 382 11.62 -14.09 1.48
N PHE A 383 12.13 -13.24 2.37
CA PHE A 383 11.84 -11.82 2.42
C PHE A 383 12.90 -11.00 1.68
N THR A 384 12.49 -10.17 0.76
CA THR A 384 13.38 -9.18 0.14
C THR A 384 13.39 -7.88 0.93
N LYS A 385 14.39 -7.03 0.70
CA LYS A 385 14.39 -5.67 1.27
C LYS A 385 13.27 -4.79 0.69
N ARG A 386 12.67 -5.16 -0.45
CA ARG A 386 11.44 -4.51 -0.98
C ARG A 386 10.27 -4.65 -0.01
N TYR A 387 10.08 -5.82 0.62
CA TYR A 387 9.06 -6.00 1.65
C TYR A 387 9.21 -4.97 2.78
N TYR A 388 10.42 -4.81 3.26
CA TYR A 388 10.70 -3.87 4.34
C TYR A 388 10.67 -2.41 3.88
N ALA A 389 11.04 -2.11 2.64
CA ALA A 389 10.97 -0.76 2.06
C ALA A 389 9.52 -0.32 1.85
N LEU A 390 8.65 -1.20 1.32
CA LEU A 390 7.22 -0.90 1.23
C LEU A 390 6.61 -0.63 2.61
N GLY A 391 6.99 -1.42 3.62
CA GLY A 391 6.53 -1.24 4.98
C GLY A 391 7.00 0.04 5.66
N GLN A 392 8.06 0.71 5.18
CA GLN A 392 8.44 2.05 5.64
C GLN A 392 7.37 3.09 5.26
N TYR A 393 6.60 2.84 4.21
CA TYR A 393 5.44 3.65 3.83
C TYR A 393 4.15 3.08 4.42
N SER A 394 3.76 1.87 4.06
CA SER A 394 2.42 1.32 4.32
C SER A 394 2.05 1.23 5.81
N LYS A 395 3.04 1.01 6.68
CA LYS A 395 2.82 0.95 8.16
C LYS A 395 2.60 2.32 8.79
N PHE A 396 3.07 3.38 8.17
CA PHE A 396 3.14 4.71 8.79
C PHE A 396 2.34 5.77 8.04
N VAL A 397 2.31 5.74 6.71
CA VAL A 397 1.50 6.62 5.86
C VAL A 397 0.14 5.98 5.70
N ARG A 398 -0.81 6.40 6.53
CA ARG A 398 -2.13 5.79 6.55
C ARG A 398 -3.12 6.56 5.68
N PRO A 399 -4.20 5.90 5.21
CA PRO A 399 -5.28 6.55 4.48
C PRO A 399 -5.79 7.80 5.18
N GLY A 400 -5.92 8.89 4.42
CA GLY A 400 -6.25 10.22 4.94
C GLY A 400 -5.05 11.09 5.32
N ALA A 401 -3.82 10.54 5.34
CA ALA A 401 -2.61 11.33 5.51
C ALA A 401 -2.44 12.32 4.35
N VAL A 402 -2.06 13.55 4.65
CA VAL A 402 -1.91 14.63 3.68
C VAL A 402 -0.43 14.85 3.38
N ALA A 403 -0.05 14.65 2.12
CA ALA A 403 1.31 14.86 1.66
C ALA A 403 1.66 16.36 1.58
N HIS A 404 2.89 16.69 1.90
CA HIS A 404 3.46 18.03 1.75
C HIS A 404 4.81 17.94 1.03
N ASN A 405 5.00 18.81 0.05
CA ASN A 405 6.25 18.84 -0.71
C ASN A 405 7.43 19.30 0.14
N VAL A 406 8.62 18.78 -0.16
CA VAL A 406 9.87 19.12 0.50
C VAL A 406 10.84 19.64 -0.54
N THR A 407 11.52 20.74 -0.23
CA THR A 407 12.55 21.34 -1.08
C THR A 407 13.89 21.49 -0.33
N GLY A 408 15.00 21.64 -1.04
CA GLY A 408 16.31 21.81 -0.43
C GLY A 408 16.89 20.54 0.21
N VAL A 409 16.45 19.37 -0.25
CA VAL A 409 16.98 18.07 0.19
C VAL A 409 18.38 17.87 -0.41
N PRO A 410 19.37 17.32 0.34
CA PRO A 410 20.69 17.02 -0.18
C PRO A 410 20.67 16.07 -1.38
N ASP A 411 21.64 16.18 -2.27
CA ASP A 411 21.79 15.30 -3.43
C ASP A 411 21.84 13.82 -3.01
N GLY A 412 21.15 12.98 -3.78
CA GLY A 412 21.06 11.55 -3.52
C GLY A 412 20.17 11.16 -2.32
N VAL A 413 19.48 12.14 -1.73
CA VAL A 413 18.48 11.92 -0.67
C VAL A 413 17.09 12.30 -1.20
N GLU A 414 16.09 11.51 -0.85
CA GLU A 414 14.68 11.79 -1.12
C GLU A 414 13.91 11.83 0.21
N VAL A 415 13.08 12.83 0.39
CA VAL A 415 12.27 12.98 1.62
C VAL A 415 10.84 13.27 1.25
N SER A 416 9.93 12.44 1.74
CA SER A 416 8.50 12.68 1.67
C SER A 416 7.91 12.90 3.07
N THR A 417 6.94 13.79 3.17
CA THR A 417 6.34 14.17 4.45
C THR A 417 4.83 14.13 4.37
N TYR A 418 4.20 13.65 5.45
CA TYR A 418 2.77 13.47 5.53
C TYR A 418 2.24 13.98 6.88
N ASP A 419 1.25 14.88 6.85
CA ASP A 419 0.49 15.27 8.06
C ASP A 419 -0.60 14.22 8.30
N ASP A 420 -0.38 13.37 9.29
CA ASP A 420 -1.29 12.30 9.67
C ASP A 420 -1.86 12.53 11.07
N HIS A 421 -3.01 13.20 11.15
CA HIS A 421 -3.83 13.36 12.39
C HIS A 421 -3.04 13.84 13.63
N GLY A 422 -2.21 14.87 13.45
CA GLY A 422 -1.44 15.46 14.56
C GLY A 422 -0.03 14.92 14.71
N LYS A 423 0.42 14.16 13.74
CA LYS A 423 1.79 13.69 13.61
C LYS A 423 2.32 14.03 12.21
N TRP A 424 3.60 14.23 12.11
CA TRP A 424 4.30 14.14 10.85
C TRP A 424 4.87 12.74 10.68
N VAL A 425 4.60 12.13 9.56
CA VAL A 425 5.33 10.96 9.07
C VAL A 425 6.33 11.44 8.03
N VAL A 426 7.60 11.11 8.21
CA VAL A 426 8.69 11.47 7.30
C VAL A 426 9.34 10.18 6.84
N VAL A 427 9.34 9.92 5.53
CA VAL A 427 10.09 8.81 4.93
C VAL A 427 11.27 9.39 4.18
N ALA A 428 12.48 9.00 4.57
CA ALA A 428 13.73 9.50 4.02
C ALA A 428 14.55 8.35 3.42
N ASN A 429 14.89 8.47 2.14
CA ASN A 429 15.71 7.54 1.39
C ASN A 429 17.10 8.14 1.21
N ASN A 430 18.14 7.49 1.67
CA ASN A 430 19.52 7.84 1.35
C ASN A 430 20.09 6.86 0.33
N HIS A 431 20.21 7.30 -0.90
CA HIS A 431 20.80 6.53 -2.01
C HIS A 431 22.33 6.62 -2.06
N ASN A 432 22.93 7.52 -1.28
CA ASN A 432 24.39 7.71 -1.24
C ASN A 432 25.08 6.51 -0.59
N THR A 433 26.35 6.33 -0.91
CA THR A 433 27.25 5.35 -0.27
C THR A 433 27.87 5.89 1.02
N THR A 434 27.51 7.11 1.42
CA THR A 434 27.94 7.79 2.65
C THR A 434 26.76 8.24 3.48
N ASP A 435 26.97 8.39 4.76
CA ASP A 435 26.01 8.97 5.68
C ASP A 435 25.74 10.43 5.30
N THR A 436 24.46 10.84 5.32
CA THR A 436 24.05 12.18 4.91
C THR A 436 23.27 12.87 6.03
N ALA A 437 23.71 14.04 6.47
CA ALA A 437 22.97 14.85 7.43
C ALA A 437 21.80 15.57 6.75
N VAL A 438 20.63 15.54 7.40
CA VAL A 438 19.42 16.23 6.93
C VAL A 438 18.84 17.03 8.09
N ASN A 439 18.59 18.33 7.85
CA ASN A 439 17.80 19.19 8.71
C ASN A 439 16.48 19.50 7.98
N LEU A 440 15.38 19.09 8.56
CA LEU A 440 14.04 19.26 7.97
C LEU A 440 13.27 20.29 8.78
N HIS A 441 13.02 21.46 8.20
CA HIS A 441 12.26 22.54 8.82
C HIS A 441 10.79 22.50 8.40
N PHE A 442 9.91 22.64 9.38
CA PHE A 442 8.46 22.62 9.19
C PHE A 442 7.91 24.04 9.31
N ASN A 443 7.48 24.63 8.21
CA ASN A 443 6.95 25.99 8.14
C ASN A 443 5.55 26.15 8.76
N SER A 444 4.84 25.05 8.97
CA SER A 444 3.54 25.05 9.65
C SER A 444 3.39 23.80 10.51
N LYS A 445 2.57 23.90 11.58
CA LYS A 445 2.32 22.77 12.49
C LYS A 445 3.63 22.10 12.95
N ALA A 446 4.59 22.92 13.41
CA ALA A 446 5.94 22.48 13.71
C ALA A 446 5.97 21.29 14.68
N PRO A 447 6.79 20.26 14.44
CA PRO A 447 6.96 19.15 15.34
C PRO A 447 7.57 19.62 16.67
N VAL A 448 7.21 18.95 17.77
CA VAL A 448 7.72 19.25 19.10
C VAL A 448 8.69 18.18 19.61
N ARG A 449 8.51 16.94 19.16
CA ARG A 449 9.40 15.81 19.50
C ARG A 449 9.27 14.68 18.49
N ALA A 450 10.30 13.85 18.39
CA ALA A 450 10.24 12.59 17.66
C ALA A 450 9.71 11.48 18.60
N SER A 451 8.66 10.78 18.18
CA SER A 451 8.06 9.67 18.92
C SER A 451 8.60 8.31 18.46
N LYS A 452 8.88 8.14 17.15
CA LYS A 452 9.37 6.88 16.59
C LYS A 452 10.40 7.12 15.48
N ALA A 453 11.32 6.17 15.32
CA ALA A 453 12.25 6.09 14.19
C ALA A 453 12.49 4.62 13.86
N VAL A 454 12.27 4.25 12.59
CA VAL A 454 12.40 2.88 12.09
C VAL A 454 13.21 2.88 10.81
N ARG A 455 14.17 1.95 10.69
CA ARG A 455 15.08 1.91 9.54
C ARG A 455 15.15 0.53 8.90
N THR A 456 15.32 0.56 7.58
CA THR A 456 15.69 -0.58 6.73
C THR A 456 16.98 -0.25 6.01
N SER A 457 17.96 -1.15 6.08
CA SER A 457 19.26 -1.05 5.42
C SER A 457 19.73 -2.46 4.98
N ALA A 458 20.95 -2.60 4.52
CA ALA A 458 21.48 -3.92 4.19
C ALA A 458 21.36 -4.90 5.37
N THR A 459 21.62 -4.44 6.59
CA THR A 459 21.64 -5.26 7.81
C THR A 459 20.42 -5.11 8.70
N GLU A 460 19.55 -4.12 8.43
CA GLU A 460 18.39 -3.81 9.26
C GLU A 460 17.09 -4.06 8.51
N SER A 461 16.04 -4.47 9.24
CA SER A 461 14.70 -4.75 8.73
C SER A 461 13.69 -4.22 9.73
N TRP A 462 13.19 -2.99 9.51
CA TRP A 462 12.33 -2.24 10.45
C TRP A 462 12.95 -2.11 11.85
N ALA A 463 14.25 -1.92 11.94
CA ALA A 463 14.93 -1.74 13.22
C ALA A 463 14.51 -0.41 13.86
N ASN A 464 14.21 -0.43 15.16
CA ASN A 464 14.06 0.80 15.93
C ASN A 464 15.44 1.46 16.09
N VAL A 465 15.53 2.73 15.70
CA VAL A 465 16.79 3.47 15.69
C VAL A 465 16.69 4.80 16.45
N THR A 466 17.81 5.50 16.59
CA THR A 466 17.86 6.80 17.25
C THR A 466 16.93 7.80 16.54
N LYS A 467 16.09 8.45 17.33
CA LYS A 467 15.15 9.46 16.86
C LYS A 467 15.88 10.75 16.49
N PRO A 468 15.38 11.53 15.52
CA PRO A 468 15.95 12.84 15.19
C PRO A 468 15.84 13.80 16.39
N ALA A 469 16.80 14.72 16.49
CA ALA A 469 16.69 15.84 17.41
C ALA A 469 15.70 16.87 16.84
N VAL A 470 14.74 17.32 17.69
CA VAL A 470 13.76 18.33 17.26
C VAL A 470 13.97 19.62 18.07
N ARG A 471 14.26 20.73 17.38
CA ARG A 471 14.45 22.06 17.99
C ARG A 471 13.88 23.15 17.08
N GLY A 472 13.10 24.07 17.63
CA GLY A 472 12.58 25.23 16.89
C GLY A 472 11.83 24.88 15.60
N GLY A 473 11.12 23.74 15.56
CA GLY A 473 10.42 23.28 14.35
C GLY A 473 11.29 22.56 13.33
N THR A 474 12.59 22.37 13.62
CA THR A 474 13.52 21.64 12.76
C THR A 474 13.83 20.27 13.36
N ALA A 475 13.69 19.22 12.55
CA ALA A 475 14.13 17.87 12.87
C ALA A 475 15.47 17.60 12.19
N SER A 476 16.48 17.22 12.99
CA SER A 476 17.86 16.96 12.53
C SER A 476 18.20 15.49 12.70
N ALA A 477 18.66 14.87 11.63
CA ALA A 477 19.07 13.46 11.59
C ALA A 477 20.27 13.24 10.69
N THR A 478 21.02 12.17 10.96
CA THR A 478 21.95 11.59 10.00
C THR A 478 21.32 10.32 9.43
N LEU A 479 21.16 10.29 8.12
CA LEU A 479 20.68 9.15 7.37
C LEU A 479 21.87 8.28 7.00
N PRO A 480 21.97 7.05 7.50
CA PRO A 480 23.05 6.16 7.09
C PRO A 480 23.04 5.87 5.59
N ALA A 481 24.22 5.60 5.05
CA ALA A 481 24.38 5.19 3.66
C ALA A 481 23.42 4.04 3.30
N ARG A 482 22.86 4.09 2.10
CA ARG A 482 22.01 3.02 1.54
C ARG A 482 20.91 2.56 2.51
N SER A 483 20.02 3.50 2.89
CA SER A 483 18.95 3.20 3.85
C SER A 483 17.64 3.91 3.56
N VAL A 484 16.55 3.32 4.03
CA VAL A 484 15.22 3.93 4.12
C VAL A 484 14.87 4.07 5.59
N THR A 485 14.54 5.29 6.02
CA THR A 485 14.22 5.57 7.43
C THR A 485 12.91 6.32 7.54
N THR A 486 12.00 5.83 8.39
CA THR A 486 10.75 6.51 8.71
C THR A 486 10.81 7.10 10.10
N TYR A 487 10.50 8.40 10.20
CA TYR A 487 10.35 9.12 11.46
C TYR A 487 8.89 9.49 11.69
N VAL A 488 8.43 9.35 12.94
CA VAL A 488 7.14 9.87 13.38
C VAL A 488 7.40 10.98 14.38
N LEU A 489 6.87 12.18 14.11
CA LEU A 489 7.11 13.40 14.88
C LEU A 489 5.76 13.95 15.36
N ASP A 490 5.63 14.16 16.68
CA ASP A 490 4.42 14.75 17.25
C ASP A 490 4.37 16.26 16.96
N GLN A 491 3.20 16.79 16.58
CA GLN A 491 2.99 18.20 16.26
C GLN A 491 2.60 19.03 17.50
N LYS A 492 3.03 20.31 17.53
CA LYS A 492 2.62 21.26 18.56
C LYS A 492 1.14 21.65 18.39
N GLY A 493 0.38 21.64 19.47
CA GLY A 493 -1.01 22.12 19.48
C GLY A 493 -2.06 21.15 18.94
N ARG A 494 -1.66 20.01 18.45
CA ARG A 494 -2.52 18.84 18.23
C ARG A 494 -2.26 17.73 19.26
N GLY A 495 -1.91 18.09 20.47
CA GLY A 495 -2.28 17.31 21.61
C GLY A 495 -3.80 17.39 21.64
N THR A 496 -4.46 16.39 21.06
CA THR A 496 -5.88 16.16 21.29
C THR A 496 -6.86 17.31 20.97
N SER A 497 -6.84 17.90 19.79
CA SER A 497 -8.13 18.24 19.22
C SER A 497 -8.70 16.91 18.74
N ALA A 498 -9.28 16.18 19.70
CA ALA A 498 -10.13 15.06 19.39
C ALA A 498 -11.11 15.57 18.34
N VAL A 499 -11.10 14.97 17.17
CA VAL A 499 -12.10 15.34 16.17
C VAL A 499 -13.41 14.85 16.74
N THR A 500 -14.21 15.79 17.21
CA THR A 500 -15.45 15.54 17.93
C THR A 500 -16.61 15.54 16.93
N GLY A 501 -17.49 14.55 17.00
CA GLY A 501 -18.68 14.46 16.15
C GLY A 501 -19.50 13.23 16.46
N ALA A 502 -20.65 13.12 15.82
CA ALA A 502 -21.44 11.91 15.89
C ALA A 502 -20.97 10.88 14.85
N LEU A 503 -21.09 9.60 15.18
CA LEU A 503 -20.95 8.49 14.24
C LEU A 503 -22.35 8.00 13.87
N GLN A 504 -22.77 8.23 12.63
CA GLN A 504 -24.10 7.85 12.13
C GLN A 504 -23.98 6.55 11.31
N GLY A 505 -24.72 5.53 11.71
CA GLY A 505 -24.81 4.25 10.98
C GLY A 505 -25.47 4.43 9.62
N ARG A 506 -24.80 4.01 8.56
CA ARG A 506 -25.28 4.19 7.18
C ARG A 506 -26.58 3.42 6.90
N GLN A 507 -26.76 2.25 7.53
CA GLN A 507 -27.97 1.46 7.35
C GLN A 507 -29.18 2.06 8.07
N SER A 508 -29.01 2.42 9.34
CA SER A 508 -30.11 2.85 10.20
C SER A 508 -30.40 4.35 10.12
N GLY A 509 -29.43 5.16 9.68
CA GLY A 509 -29.50 6.62 9.80
C GLY A 509 -29.41 7.12 11.23
N LYS A 510 -29.14 6.24 12.21
CA LYS A 510 -29.10 6.54 13.65
C LYS A 510 -27.69 6.74 14.14
N CYS A 511 -27.53 7.46 15.25
CA CYS A 511 -26.24 7.80 15.84
C CYS A 511 -25.78 6.77 16.88
N LEU A 512 -24.47 6.48 16.86
CA LEU A 512 -23.81 5.72 17.90
C LEU A 512 -23.94 6.49 19.22
N THR A 513 -24.60 5.89 20.18
CA THR A 513 -24.95 6.49 21.47
C THR A 513 -24.28 5.69 22.58
N ALA A 514 -23.50 6.39 23.41
CA ALA A 514 -22.87 5.79 24.58
C ALA A 514 -23.92 5.39 25.62
N ASP A 515 -23.90 4.14 26.06
CA ASP A 515 -24.70 3.67 27.17
C ASP A 515 -23.82 3.08 28.30
N ALA A 516 -24.42 2.75 29.43
CA ALA A 516 -23.67 2.25 30.61
C ALA A 516 -22.97 0.90 30.36
N SER A 517 -23.39 0.14 29.34
CA SER A 517 -22.88 -1.19 29.01
C SER A 517 -22.09 -1.24 27.69
N GLY A 518 -21.80 -0.06 27.07
CA GLY A 518 -21.09 0.03 25.81
C GLY A 518 -21.69 1.07 24.88
N ALA A 519 -22.34 0.64 23.81
CA ALA A 519 -22.99 1.53 22.87
C ALA A 519 -24.23 0.89 22.22
N VAL A 520 -25.16 1.75 21.85
CA VAL A 520 -26.39 1.44 21.09
C VAL A 520 -26.53 2.42 19.93
N ILE A 521 -27.46 2.19 19.02
CA ILE A 521 -27.90 3.21 18.07
C ILE A 521 -29.21 3.84 18.55
N THR A 522 -29.32 5.17 18.43
CA THR A 522 -30.57 5.90 18.66
C THR A 522 -30.74 7.00 17.63
N SER A 523 -31.94 7.53 17.50
CA SER A 523 -32.21 8.69 16.66
C SER A 523 -31.23 9.82 16.99
N CYS A 524 -30.65 10.46 15.96
CA CYS A 524 -29.64 11.51 16.17
C CYS A 524 -30.28 12.74 16.81
N THR A 525 -29.87 13.06 18.02
CA THR A 525 -30.35 14.21 18.81
C THR A 525 -29.30 15.31 18.95
N GLY A 526 -28.02 14.98 18.70
CA GLY A 526 -26.88 15.84 18.99
C GLY A 526 -26.56 15.95 20.48
N GLY A 527 -27.17 15.11 21.32
CA GLY A 527 -26.90 15.05 22.75
C GLY A 527 -25.48 14.58 23.10
N PRO A 528 -25.01 14.86 24.33
CA PRO A 528 -23.63 14.54 24.74
C PRO A 528 -23.30 13.05 24.67
N GLU A 529 -24.28 12.15 24.77
CA GLU A 529 -24.15 10.72 24.66
C GLU A 529 -23.84 10.24 23.23
N GLN A 530 -24.05 11.11 22.23
CA GLN A 530 -23.78 10.86 20.80
C GLN A 530 -22.50 11.54 20.30
N VAL A 531 -21.87 12.30 21.17
CA VAL A 531 -20.63 13.02 20.82
C VAL A 531 -19.42 12.15 21.17
N TRP A 532 -18.72 11.75 20.12
CA TRP A 532 -17.51 10.96 20.23
C TRP A 532 -16.29 11.78 19.82
N SER A 533 -15.29 11.80 20.66
CA SER A 533 -14.01 12.40 20.34
C SER A 533 -13.01 11.33 19.96
N TYR A 534 -12.39 11.51 18.78
CA TYR A 534 -11.35 10.61 18.26
C TYR A 534 -10.00 11.27 18.44
N ASP A 535 -9.16 10.73 19.31
CA ASP A 535 -7.88 11.34 19.67
C ASP A 535 -6.71 10.84 18.79
N ALA A 536 -5.56 11.51 18.90
CA ALA A 536 -4.35 11.19 18.14
C ALA A 536 -3.75 9.79 18.44
N LYS A 537 -4.30 9.07 19.42
CA LYS A 537 -3.95 7.67 19.71
C LYS A 537 -4.95 6.68 19.13
N GLY A 538 -5.88 7.16 18.28
CA GLY A 538 -6.89 6.32 17.70
C GLY A 538 -8.01 5.92 18.66
N ARG A 539 -8.23 6.65 19.78
CA ARG A 539 -9.22 6.26 20.77
C ARG A 539 -10.52 7.06 20.61
N LEU A 540 -11.63 6.34 20.66
CA LEU A 540 -12.97 6.94 20.71
C LEU A 540 -13.40 7.14 22.15
N LYS A 541 -13.63 8.41 22.55
CA LYS A 541 -14.09 8.77 23.88
C LYS A 541 -15.45 9.45 23.79
N GLY A 542 -16.44 8.85 24.42
CA GLY A 542 -17.76 9.41 24.67
C GLY A 542 -17.92 9.93 26.10
N VAL A 543 -19.15 10.27 26.47
CA VAL A 543 -19.49 10.80 27.81
C VAL A 543 -19.17 9.78 28.92
N ASN A 544 -19.32 8.48 28.65
CA ASN A 544 -19.09 7.40 29.62
C ASN A 544 -17.62 6.89 29.63
N GLY A 545 -16.71 7.56 28.92
CA GLY A 545 -15.31 7.15 28.82
C GLY A 545 -14.92 6.63 27.44
N PHE A 546 -13.86 5.83 27.41
CA PHE A 546 -13.29 5.28 26.16
C PHE A 546 -14.04 4.04 25.70
N LEU A 547 -14.42 4.01 24.42
CA LEU A 547 -14.96 2.80 23.80
C LEU A 547 -13.87 1.73 23.79
N THR A 548 -14.18 0.57 24.35
CA THR A 548 -13.21 -0.49 24.64
C THR A 548 -13.67 -1.82 24.04
N ALA A 549 -12.81 -2.42 23.25
CA ALA A 549 -12.98 -3.76 22.70
C ALA A 549 -12.41 -4.78 23.70
N GLY A 550 -13.26 -5.55 24.37
CA GLY A 550 -12.85 -6.59 25.31
C GLY A 550 -13.20 -8.00 24.82
N SER A 551 -12.71 -9.03 25.52
CA SER A 551 -13.03 -10.42 25.25
C SER A 551 -14.53 -10.76 25.42
N SER A 552 -15.24 -9.96 26.21
CA SER A 552 -16.69 -10.05 26.42
C SER A 552 -17.51 -9.17 25.46
N GLY A 553 -16.86 -8.49 24.50
CA GLY A 553 -17.50 -7.60 23.54
C GLY A 553 -17.14 -6.12 23.75
N LEU A 554 -18.05 -5.24 23.34
CA LEU A 554 -17.90 -3.79 23.40
C LEU A 554 -18.32 -3.25 24.76
N ALA A 555 -17.51 -2.39 25.34
CA ALA A 555 -17.78 -1.70 26.61
C ALA A 555 -17.29 -0.25 26.59
N THR A 556 -17.61 0.54 27.61
CA THR A 556 -16.97 1.82 27.88
C THR A 556 -16.14 1.73 29.15
N SER A 557 -15.01 2.43 29.20
CA SER A 557 -14.12 2.49 30.36
C SER A 557 -13.73 3.94 30.65
N PRO A 558 -13.87 4.42 31.89
CA PRO A 558 -13.45 5.77 32.23
C PRO A 558 -11.94 5.98 32.14
N GLU A 559 -11.17 4.89 32.31
CA GLU A 559 -9.72 4.92 32.29
C GLU A 559 -9.15 4.55 30.90
N ALA A 560 -8.08 5.24 30.53
CA ALA A 560 -7.34 4.94 29.33
C ALA A 560 -6.42 3.73 29.52
N THR A 561 -6.54 2.72 28.66
CA THR A 561 -5.66 1.54 28.65
C THR A 561 -4.45 1.72 27.74
N ARG A 562 -3.46 0.82 27.86
CA ARG A 562 -2.26 0.77 27.00
C ARG A 562 -2.18 -0.52 26.16
N ASP A 563 -3.15 -1.39 26.27
CA ASP A 563 -3.19 -2.72 25.68
C ASP A 563 -3.75 -2.78 24.24
N GLY A 564 -4.08 -1.62 23.68
CA GLY A 564 -4.65 -1.51 22.33
C GLY A 564 -6.18 -1.70 22.28
N SER A 565 -6.82 -2.13 23.39
CA SER A 565 -8.26 -2.39 23.43
C SER A 565 -9.16 -1.17 23.16
N GLN A 566 -8.60 0.03 23.27
CA GLN A 566 -9.29 1.31 23.04
C GLN A 566 -8.85 2.00 21.74
N GLN A 567 -8.04 1.33 20.92
CA GLN A 567 -7.57 1.86 19.64
C GLN A 567 -8.47 1.39 18.50
N TRP A 568 -8.92 2.34 17.71
CA TRP A 568 -9.85 2.16 16.62
C TRP A 568 -9.30 2.77 15.33
N LEU A 569 -9.51 2.12 14.22
CA LEU A 569 -9.27 2.65 12.88
C LEU A 569 -10.62 3.10 12.30
N LEU A 570 -10.72 4.37 11.93
CA LEU A 570 -11.86 4.91 11.21
C LEU A 570 -11.50 4.90 9.72
N ASN A 571 -11.97 3.88 9.01
CA ASN A 571 -11.67 3.67 7.61
C ASN A 571 -12.52 4.59 6.70
N SER A 572 -12.03 4.90 5.52
CA SER A 572 -12.72 5.76 4.54
C SER A 572 -14.03 5.14 4.03
N ASN A 573 -14.11 3.80 3.98
CA ASN A 573 -15.34 3.06 3.66
C ASN A 573 -16.40 3.14 4.78
N GLY A 574 -16.05 3.76 5.91
CA GLY A 574 -16.94 3.94 7.06
C GLY A 574 -16.85 2.86 8.13
N GLN A 575 -16.00 1.86 7.96
CA GLN A 575 -15.78 0.87 9.02
C GLN A 575 -15.02 1.50 10.20
N VAL A 576 -15.41 1.13 11.40
CA VAL A 576 -14.71 1.45 12.66
C VAL A 576 -14.16 0.14 13.21
N VAL A 577 -12.86 -0.07 13.04
CA VAL A 577 -12.18 -1.35 13.31
C VAL A 577 -11.40 -1.27 14.62
N SER A 578 -11.58 -2.24 15.50
CA SER A 578 -10.75 -2.40 16.70
C SER A 578 -9.35 -2.86 16.32
N GLU A 579 -8.30 -2.10 16.68
CA GLU A 579 -6.91 -2.51 16.43
C GLU A 579 -6.50 -3.77 17.23
N ALA A 580 -7.13 -3.99 18.39
CA ALA A 580 -6.79 -5.13 19.24
C ALA A 580 -7.31 -6.46 18.68
N SER A 581 -8.53 -6.47 18.10
CA SER A 581 -9.21 -7.70 17.67
C SER A 581 -9.36 -7.83 16.16
N GLY A 582 -9.16 -6.73 15.39
CA GLY A 582 -9.42 -6.71 13.94
C GLY A 582 -10.92 -6.81 13.59
N THR A 583 -11.82 -6.59 14.57
CA THR A 583 -13.28 -6.65 14.37
C THR A 583 -13.86 -5.25 14.22
N CYS A 584 -15.01 -5.17 13.53
CA CYS A 584 -15.72 -3.93 13.26
C CYS A 584 -16.80 -3.64 14.31
N LEU A 585 -17.08 -2.35 14.56
CA LEU A 585 -18.32 -1.95 15.22
C LEU A 585 -19.52 -2.39 14.35
N ASP A 586 -20.38 -3.20 14.93
CA ASP A 586 -21.47 -3.88 14.25
C ASP A 586 -22.80 -3.64 14.97
N VAL A 587 -23.80 -3.20 14.22
CA VAL A 587 -25.17 -3.19 14.76
C VAL A 587 -25.73 -4.61 14.65
N GLY A 588 -25.84 -5.28 15.80
CA GLY A 588 -26.20 -6.68 15.89
C GLY A 588 -27.50 -7.01 15.17
N GLY A 589 -27.48 -8.12 14.38
CA GLY A 589 -28.63 -8.58 13.62
C GLY A 589 -29.13 -7.59 12.54
N GLN A 590 -28.28 -6.64 12.12
CA GLN A 590 -28.63 -5.59 11.17
C GLN A 590 -29.85 -4.75 11.62
N ALA A 591 -30.03 -4.61 12.92
CA ALA A 591 -31.18 -3.91 13.49
C ALA A 591 -31.13 -2.40 13.20
N THR A 592 -32.32 -1.78 13.08
CA THR A 592 -32.45 -0.34 12.80
C THR A 592 -33.28 0.41 13.86
N ALA A 593 -33.78 -0.28 14.87
CA ALA A 593 -34.57 0.31 15.95
C ALA A 593 -33.71 1.08 16.96
N ASP A 594 -34.27 2.09 17.62
CA ASP A 594 -33.64 2.75 18.75
C ASP A 594 -33.35 1.77 19.88
N GLY A 595 -32.17 1.88 20.50
CA GLY A 595 -31.72 0.97 21.54
C GLY A 595 -31.07 -0.33 21.03
N SER A 596 -30.98 -0.52 19.69
CA SER A 596 -30.29 -1.68 19.15
C SER A 596 -28.81 -1.66 19.53
N ARG A 597 -28.31 -2.81 20.01
CA ARG A 597 -26.95 -2.95 20.51
C ARG A 597 -25.92 -2.86 19.39
N VAL A 598 -24.85 -2.13 19.68
CA VAL A 598 -23.63 -2.15 18.88
C VAL A 598 -22.63 -3.06 19.57
N GLY A 599 -22.07 -3.97 18.83
CA GLY A 599 -21.09 -4.94 19.30
C GLY A 599 -19.86 -4.98 18.41
N LEU A 600 -19.13 -6.09 18.51
CA LEU A 600 -17.96 -6.40 17.68
C LEU A 600 -18.26 -7.63 16.84
N TRP A 601 -18.03 -7.52 15.54
CA TRP A 601 -18.19 -8.63 14.62
C TRP A 601 -17.08 -8.64 13.58
N SER A 602 -16.81 -9.80 12.95
CA SER A 602 -15.87 -9.84 11.82
C SER A 602 -16.26 -8.80 10.78
N CYS A 603 -15.29 -8.00 10.33
CA CYS A 603 -15.53 -7.00 9.30
C CYS A 603 -15.99 -7.71 8.01
N ASN A 604 -17.17 -7.39 7.55
CA ASN A 604 -17.83 -8.06 6.42
C ASN A 604 -18.35 -7.08 5.36
N GLY A 605 -18.08 -5.76 5.52
CA GLY A 605 -18.52 -4.73 4.59
C GLY A 605 -20.02 -4.41 4.63
N GLY A 606 -20.77 -5.04 5.54
CA GLY A 606 -22.21 -4.80 5.70
C GLY A 606 -22.51 -3.34 6.06
N THR A 607 -23.66 -2.82 5.61
CA THR A 607 -24.09 -1.44 5.90
C THR A 607 -24.32 -1.19 7.39
N ASN A 608 -24.59 -2.25 8.16
CA ASN A 608 -24.67 -2.23 9.63
C ASN A 608 -23.31 -2.06 10.33
N GLN A 609 -22.21 -2.17 9.58
CA GLN A 609 -20.84 -1.91 10.04
C GLN A 609 -20.27 -0.60 9.48
N ALA A 610 -21.04 0.10 8.63
CA ALA A 610 -20.60 1.33 8.00
C ALA A 610 -21.15 2.56 8.74
N TRP A 611 -20.25 3.45 9.12
CA TRP A 611 -20.51 4.65 9.91
C TRP A 611 -20.05 5.89 9.13
N SER A 612 -20.85 6.92 9.11
CA SER A 612 -20.46 8.23 8.61
C SER A 612 -20.27 9.19 9.77
N ARG A 613 -19.26 10.02 9.66
CA ARG A 613 -19.00 11.06 10.63
C ARG A 613 -19.79 12.30 10.29
N GLN A 614 -20.47 12.86 11.30
CA GLN A 614 -21.25 14.10 11.21
C GLN A 614 -20.52 15.25 11.93
#